data_96ec75d9d129e74d95f7e71ae25af6d9
#
_entry.id   96ec75d9d129e74d95f7e71ae25af6d9
#
_cell.length_a   1.000
_cell.length_b   1.000
_cell.length_c   1.000
_cell.angle_alpha   90.00
_cell.angle_beta   90.00
_cell.angle_gamma   90.00
#
_symmetry.space_group_name_H-M   'P 1'
#
loop_
_entity.id
_entity.type
_entity.pdbx_description
1 polymer ?
#
loop_
_entity_poly.entity_id
_entity_poly.type
_entity_poly.pdbx_seq_one_letter_code
_entity_poly.pdbx_strand_id
1 'polypeptide(L)'
;MTSAVARRLESMRTKGAIKDIEVANLLGTRPETVSRWNQGRAYPRANTEKTLLELEYIIDQLADFYEPNEARQWIFAPQKLLDGVSPAELIRTGRINEVMRLVGQLREAVHL
;
A
#
# COMPACT_ATOMS: atom_id res chain seq x y z
N MET A 1 -0.73 5.11 23.85
CA MET A 1 -1.72 4.41 23.02
C MET A 1 -1.41 4.62 21.56
N THR A 2 -1.37 3.57 20.78
CA THR A 2 -1.03 3.65 19.36
C THR A 2 -2.25 4.13 18.56
N SER A 3 -2.07 5.11 17.68
CA SER A 3 -3.15 5.61 16.83
C SER A 3 -3.54 4.57 15.77
N ALA A 4 -4.74 4.73 15.20
CA ALA A 4 -5.21 3.86 14.13
C ALA A 4 -4.28 3.94 12.92
N VAL A 5 -3.78 5.14 12.57
CA VAL A 5 -2.86 5.33 11.46
C VAL A 5 -1.54 4.61 11.72
N ALA A 6 -0.99 4.72 12.93
CA ALA A 6 0.25 4.04 13.30
C ALA A 6 0.10 2.52 13.19
N ARG A 7 -1.05 1.97 13.60
CA ARG A 7 -1.31 0.53 13.46
C ARG A 7 -1.38 0.10 12.00
N ARG A 8 -1.96 0.93 11.12
CA ARG A 8 -2.01 0.65 9.69
C ARG A 8 -0.63 0.64 9.07
N LEU A 9 0.22 1.61 9.45
CA LEU A 9 1.60 1.67 8.98
C LEU A 9 2.38 0.45 9.44
N GLU A 10 2.21 0.03 10.69
CA GLU A 10 2.86 -1.19 11.20
C GLU A 10 2.40 -2.43 10.45
N SER A 11 1.10 -2.53 10.17
CA SER A 11 0.54 -3.65 9.39
C SER A 11 1.18 -3.72 8.00
N MET A 12 1.37 -2.58 7.35
CA MET A 12 2.01 -2.55 6.02
C MET A 12 3.48 -2.95 6.08
N ARG A 13 4.19 -2.57 7.14
CA ARG A 13 5.57 -3.03 7.34
C ARG A 13 5.62 -4.54 7.54
N THR A 14 4.72 -5.08 8.35
CA THR A 14 4.71 -6.49 8.71
C THR A 14 4.26 -7.39 7.55
N LYS A 15 3.20 -7.01 6.87
CA LYS A 15 2.56 -7.85 5.85
C LYS A 15 3.14 -7.64 4.45
N GLY A 16 3.66 -6.46 4.16
CA GLY A 16 4.14 -6.12 2.83
C GLY A 16 5.57 -5.62 2.78
N ALA A 17 6.26 -5.60 3.93
CA ALA A 17 7.62 -5.08 4.03
C ALA A 17 7.77 -3.67 3.45
N ILE A 18 6.73 -2.84 3.56
CA ILE A 18 6.71 -1.47 3.06
C ILE A 18 7.16 -0.53 4.16
N LYS A 19 8.22 0.22 3.91
CA LYS A 19 8.77 1.17 4.87
C LYS A 19 7.96 2.47 4.88
N ASP A 20 8.01 3.19 5.99
CA ASP A 20 7.28 4.46 6.12
C ASP A 20 7.71 5.48 5.05
N ILE A 21 8.98 5.52 4.70
CA ILE A 21 9.47 6.43 3.66
C ILE A 21 8.86 6.07 2.29
N GLU A 22 8.61 4.78 2.05
CA GLU A 22 7.96 4.32 0.83
C GLU A 22 6.48 4.66 0.82
N VAL A 23 5.82 4.53 1.97
CA VAL A 23 4.43 4.97 2.11
C VAL A 23 4.32 6.45 1.78
N ALA A 24 5.24 7.27 2.31
CA ALA A 24 5.26 8.70 2.02
C ALA A 24 5.34 8.95 0.51
N ASN A 25 6.24 8.25 -0.16
CA ASN A 25 6.40 8.37 -1.62
C ASN A 25 5.12 7.96 -2.36
N LEU A 26 4.54 6.83 -2.00
CA LEU A 26 3.33 6.31 -2.65
C LEU A 26 2.14 7.24 -2.47
N LEU A 27 2.03 7.90 -1.31
CA LEU A 27 0.94 8.81 -1.01
C LEU A 27 1.20 10.24 -1.44
N GLY A 28 2.38 10.54 -1.98
CA GLY A 28 2.72 11.89 -2.41
C GLY A 28 2.91 12.86 -1.25
N THR A 29 3.35 12.37 -0.10
CA THR A 29 3.61 13.20 1.08
C THR A 29 5.07 13.07 1.49
N ARG A 30 5.46 13.75 2.57
CA ARG A 30 6.84 13.77 3.05
C ARG A 30 7.07 12.73 4.14
N PRO A 31 8.29 12.17 4.25
CA PRO A 31 8.60 11.25 5.33
C PRO A 31 8.33 11.82 6.72
N GLU A 32 8.58 13.11 6.92
CA GLU A 32 8.32 13.79 8.20
C GLU A 32 6.83 13.78 8.54
N THR A 33 5.98 13.90 7.52
CA THR A 33 4.53 13.86 7.70
C THR A 33 4.09 12.48 8.19
N VAL A 34 4.60 11.41 7.57
CA VAL A 34 4.30 10.05 7.97
C VAL A 34 4.83 9.78 9.39
N SER A 35 6.01 10.32 9.72
CA SER A 35 6.58 10.21 11.06
C SER A 35 5.63 10.82 12.10
N ARG A 36 5.04 11.99 11.80
CA ARG A 36 4.07 12.62 12.71
C ARG A 36 2.81 11.77 12.87
N TRP A 37 2.37 11.11 11.80
CA TRP A 37 1.24 10.19 11.90
C TRP A 37 1.56 9.03 12.84
N ASN A 38 2.77 8.47 12.75
CA ASN A 38 3.22 7.40 13.65
C ASN A 38 3.25 7.85 15.10
N GLN A 39 3.55 9.11 15.35
CA GLN A 39 3.63 9.68 16.70
C GLN A 39 2.27 10.16 17.23
N GLY A 40 1.23 10.10 16.40
CA GLY A 40 -0.08 10.61 16.78
C GLY A 40 -0.15 12.14 16.82
N ARG A 41 0.82 12.84 16.22
CA ARG A 41 0.89 14.31 16.22
C ARG A 41 0.15 14.95 15.05
N ALA A 42 -0.20 14.15 14.05
CA ALA A 42 -0.93 14.63 12.88
C ALA A 42 -1.73 13.47 12.30
N TYR A 43 -2.71 13.82 11.49
CA TYR A 43 -3.57 12.84 10.82
C TYR A 43 -3.63 13.17 9.35
N PRO A 44 -3.75 12.16 8.46
CA PRO A 44 -3.87 12.43 7.04
C PRO A 44 -5.18 13.12 6.70
N ARG A 45 -5.16 13.93 5.66
CA ARG A 45 -6.37 14.52 5.10
C ARG A 45 -7.24 13.42 4.51
N ALA A 46 -8.53 13.71 4.32
CA ALA A 46 -9.51 12.71 3.91
C ALA A 46 -9.12 11.96 2.63
N ASN A 47 -8.64 12.68 1.61
CA ASN A 47 -8.24 12.03 0.36
C ASN A 47 -6.96 11.20 0.51
N THR A 48 -6.02 11.63 1.33
CA THR A 48 -4.80 10.87 1.62
C THR A 48 -5.11 9.65 2.46
N GLU A 49 -6.01 9.79 3.43
CA GLU A 49 -6.46 8.67 4.25
C GLU A 49 -7.14 7.62 3.39
N LYS A 50 -7.96 8.04 2.44
CA LYS A 50 -8.61 7.10 1.51
C LYS A 50 -7.58 6.26 0.77
N THR A 51 -6.54 6.88 0.23
CA THR A 51 -5.48 6.16 -0.48
C THR A 51 -4.70 5.26 0.46
N LEU A 52 -4.46 5.71 1.69
CA LEU A 52 -3.79 4.88 2.71
C LEU A 52 -4.59 3.62 3.01
N LEU A 53 -5.91 3.75 3.16
CA LEU A 53 -6.79 2.61 3.40
C LEU A 53 -6.82 1.66 2.20
N GLU A 54 -6.81 2.19 0.99
CA GLU A 54 -6.77 1.39 -0.23
C GLU A 54 -5.44 0.65 -0.36
N LEU A 55 -4.34 1.30 -0.01
CA LEU A 55 -3.02 0.66 -0.01
C LEU A 55 -2.97 -0.47 1.01
N GLU A 56 -3.49 -0.25 2.20
CA GLU A 56 -3.57 -1.29 3.22
C GLU A 56 -4.39 -2.47 2.73
N TYR A 57 -5.52 -2.18 2.08
CA TYR A 57 -6.38 -3.23 1.51
C TYR A 57 -5.61 -4.09 0.50
N ILE A 58 -4.86 -3.45 -0.41
CA ILE A 58 -4.04 -4.17 -1.39
C ILE A 58 -3.05 -5.09 -0.69
N ILE A 59 -2.34 -4.59 0.31
CA ILE A 59 -1.35 -5.37 1.04
C ILE A 59 -2.01 -6.53 1.79
N ASP A 60 -3.16 -6.30 2.40
CA ASP A 60 -3.91 -7.36 3.09
C ASP A 60 -4.32 -8.48 2.12
N GLN A 61 -4.75 -8.12 0.93
CA GLN A 61 -5.11 -9.11 -0.08
C GLN A 61 -3.90 -9.90 -0.54
N LEU A 62 -2.78 -9.24 -0.79
CA LEU A 62 -1.54 -9.91 -1.19
C LEU A 62 -1.02 -10.83 -0.10
N ALA A 63 -1.20 -10.48 1.17
CA ALA A 63 -0.73 -11.27 2.30
C ALA A 63 -1.44 -12.62 2.41
N ASP A 64 -2.59 -12.79 1.76
CA ASP A 64 -3.30 -14.07 1.75
C ASP A 64 -2.55 -15.13 0.94
N PHE A 65 -1.67 -14.73 0.01
CA PHE A 65 -0.95 -15.69 -0.83
C PHE A 65 0.52 -15.36 -1.08
N TYR A 66 1.02 -14.29 -0.47
CA TYR A 66 2.45 -13.91 -0.57
C TYR A 66 3.03 -13.68 0.81
N GLU A 67 4.30 -14.07 0.97
CA GLU A 67 5.09 -13.63 2.11
C GLU A 67 5.40 -12.13 1.97
N PRO A 68 5.76 -11.43 3.07
CA PRO A 68 5.95 -9.97 3.01
C PRO A 68 6.92 -9.51 1.91
N ASN A 69 8.06 -10.18 1.76
CA ASN A 69 9.02 -9.79 0.72
C ASN A 69 8.48 -10.03 -0.68
N GLU A 70 7.66 -11.07 -0.86
CA GLU A 70 7.03 -11.35 -2.15
C GLU A 70 5.97 -10.30 -2.47
N ALA A 71 5.17 -9.91 -1.48
CA ALA A 71 4.19 -8.84 -1.65
C ALA A 71 4.90 -7.53 -2.03
N ARG A 72 6.01 -7.22 -1.35
CA ARG A 72 6.83 -6.05 -1.67
C ARG A 72 7.31 -6.10 -3.12
N GLN A 73 7.85 -7.23 -3.53
CA GLN A 73 8.34 -7.38 -4.91
C GLN A 73 7.22 -7.16 -5.92
N TRP A 74 6.05 -7.69 -5.64
CA TRP A 74 4.90 -7.52 -6.54
C TRP A 74 4.53 -6.05 -6.69
N ILE A 75 4.51 -5.30 -5.59
CA ILE A 75 4.13 -3.89 -5.60
C ILE A 75 5.11 -3.03 -6.40
N PHE A 76 6.41 -3.33 -6.30
CA PHE A 76 7.44 -2.49 -6.92
C PHE A 76 7.92 -3.00 -8.28
N ALA A 77 7.50 -4.18 -8.72
CA ALA A 77 7.92 -4.73 -10.00
C ALA A 77 6.93 -4.37 -11.11
N PRO A 78 7.41 -4.20 -12.34
CA PRO A 78 6.51 -4.05 -13.49
C PRO A 78 5.59 -5.26 -13.62
N GLN A 79 4.32 -5.01 -13.92
CA GLN A 79 3.34 -6.07 -14.09
C GLN A 79 2.83 -6.09 -15.52
N LYS A 80 2.86 -7.27 -16.13
CA LYS A 80 2.42 -7.43 -17.50
C LYS A 80 0.96 -6.99 -17.70
N LEU A 81 0.10 -7.32 -16.72
CA LEU A 81 -1.32 -6.97 -16.78
C LEU A 81 -1.59 -5.49 -16.49
N LEU A 82 -0.54 -4.72 -16.18
CA LEU A 82 -0.61 -3.28 -16.04
C LEU A 82 0.24 -2.59 -17.12
N ASP A 83 0.35 -3.23 -18.28
CA ASP A 83 1.12 -2.72 -19.44
C ASP A 83 2.59 -2.44 -19.10
N GLY A 84 3.18 -3.25 -18.21
CA GLY A 84 4.56 -3.11 -17.83
C GLY A 84 4.85 -2.04 -16.79
N VAL A 85 3.81 -1.42 -16.25
CA VAL A 85 3.95 -0.41 -15.17
C VAL A 85 3.88 -1.12 -13.83
N SER A 86 4.63 -0.63 -12.84
CA SER A 86 4.54 -1.20 -11.49
C SER A 86 3.29 -0.72 -10.77
N PRO A 87 2.71 -1.55 -9.88
CA PRO A 87 1.64 -1.09 -9.00
C PRO A 87 2.01 0.18 -8.25
N ALA A 88 3.24 0.27 -7.73
CA ALA A 88 3.73 1.44 -7.01
C ALA A 88 3.61 2.72 -7.86
N GLU A 89 4.01 2.65 -9.13
CA GLU A 89 3.91 3.82 -10.02
C GLU A 89 2.46 4.23 -10.24
N LEU A 90 1.56 3.27 -10.42
CA LEU A 90 0.14 3.59 -10.58
C LEU A 90 -0.45 4.21 -9.33
N ILE A 91 -0.07 3.70 -8.15
CA ILE A 91 -0.52 4.27 -6.88
C ILE A 91 -0.04 5.71 -6.75
N ARG A 92 1.25 5.93 -7.04
CA ARG A 92 1.87 7.25 -6.92
C ARG A 92 1.23 8.27 -7.86
N THR A 93 0.76 7.84 -9.01
CA THR A 93 0.15 8.73 -10.01
C THR A 93 -1.37 8.78 -9.94
N GLY A 94 -1.98 8.27 -8.87
CA GLY A 94 -3.41 8.39 -8.63
C GLY A 94 -4.26 7.31 -9.29
N ARG A 95 -3.66 6.23 -9.78
CA ARG A 95 -4.36 5.15 -10.49
C ARG A 95 -4.44 3.88 -9.64
N ILE A 96 -4.60 4.04 -8.34
CA ILE A 96 -4.67 2.90 -7.40
C ILE A 96 -5.83 1.95 -7.71
N ASN A 97 -6.92 2.46 -8.31
CA ASN A 97 -8.07 1.64 -8.63
C ASN A 97 -7.72 0.52 -9.62
N GLU A 98 -6.78 0.75 -10.52
CA GLU A 98 -6.33 -0.28 -11.46
C GLU A 98 -5.59 -1.39 -10.74
N VAL A 99 -4.79 -1.03 -9.73
CA VAL A 99 -4.09 -2.00 -8.90
C VAL A 99 -5.08 -2.83 -8.09
N MET A 100 -6.07 -2.18 -7.49
CA MET A 100 -7.11 -2.87 -6.72
C MET A 100 -7.88 -3.88 -7.58
N ARG A 101 -8.18 -3.50 -8.80
CA ARG A 101 -8.87 -4.39 -9.73
C ARG A 101 -8.02 -5.61 -10.07
N LEU A 102 -6.73 -5.40 -10.33
CA LEU A 102 -5.81 -6.51 -10.62
C LEU A 102 -5.68 -7.45 -9.43
N VAL A 103 -5.53 -6.91 -8.23
CA VAL A 103 -5.44 -7.73 -7.00
C VAL A 103 -6.69 -8.57 -6.84
N GLY A 104 -7.87 -8.01 -7.11
CA GLY A 104 -9.13 -8.74 -7.08
C GLY A 104 -9.13 -9.91 -8.06
N GLN A 105 -8.63 -9.70 -9.27
CA GLN A 105 -8.53 -10.76 -10.28
C GLN A 105 -7.57 -11.88 -9.84
N LEU A 106 -6.42 -11.51 -9.28
CA LEU A 106 -5.46 -12.49 -8.77
C LEU A 106 -6.06 -13.33 -7.64
N ARG A 107 -6.81 -12.70 -6.76
CA ARG A 107 -7.46 -13.40 -5.65
C ARG A 107 -8.50 -14.39 -6.15
N GLU A 108 -9.30 -14.01 -7.14
CA GLU A 108 -10.27 -14.92 -7.74
C GLU A 108 -9.58 -16.11 -8.38
N ALA A 109 -8.48 -15.89 -9.10
CA ALA A 109 -7.73 -16.96 -9.74
C ALA A 109 -7.17 -17.98 -8.73
N VAL A 110 -6.71 -17.49 -7.58
CA VAL A 110 -6.17 -18.33 -6.51
C VAL A 110 -7.26 -19.20 -5.86
N HIS A 111 -8.49 -18.71 -5.81
CA HIS A 111 -9.59 -19.40 -5.15
C HIS A 111 -10.44 -20.26 -6.10
N LEU A 112 -10.07 -20.32 -7.36
CA LEU A 112 -10.71 -21.23 -8.29
C LEU A 112 -10.12 -22.63 -8.13
#